data_864617f286c46a998a43d1f3d56775ec
#
_entry.id   864617f286c46a998a43d1f3d56775ec
#
_cell.length_a   1.000
_cell.length_b   1.000
_cell.length_c   1.000
_cell.angle_alpha   90.00
_cell.angle_beta   90.00
_cell.angle_gamma   90.00
#
_symmetry.space_group_name_H-M   'P 1'
#
loop_
_entity.id
_entity.type
_entity.pdbx_description
1 polymer ?
#
loop_
_entity_poly.entity_id
_entity_poly.type
_entity_poly.pdbx_seq_one_letter_code
_entity_poly.pdbx_strand_id
1 'polypeptide(L)'
;MDYKRFLYSDLAADVQVTVFSPEGDGVKEAHAIINLEPTQDSFPIQLQHIYEAESRLAHEPGLTDMTLVQKRYFLSDAMNQVGLMRQNDLCACSVIQQPPLNGTKIGVWMYFIQNVQVHKTNDTIVVEHNGYKHLWNVGMTHPEGGSYGQTRSLLENYEMLLDGLGANIADNCVRTWFYVRDVDFQYTPMVVARRENFEDQGLTKDTHFIASTGICGTPASQKAIIQLGTYALMGQDKEQLKHIKGSSHLNPTHEYGVTFERGTAIHYGDREHVIISGTASINNKGEVMYPGDIEKQTLRMWENVETLLNEASCTFDDVMQIIVYLRDISDCQIVKSLFDRKFPQIPWIITLAPVCRPQWLIEMECVAVKCENNPQFKNF
;
A
#
# COMPACT_ATOMS: atom_id res chain seq x y z
N MET A 1 -17.14 11.14 -1.61
CA MET A 1 -16.33 10.69 -0.44
C MET A 1 -17.09 11.00 0.85
N ASP A 2 -17.11 10.09 1.82
CA ASP A 2 -17.63 10.28 3.17
C ASP A 2 -16.55 9.91 4.19
N TYR A 3 -16.17 10.86 5.04
CA TYR A 3 -15.12 10.69 6.04
C TYR A 3 -15.74 10.50 7.41
N LYS A 4 -15.32 9.45 8.13
CA LYS A 4 -15.82 9.11 9.46
C LYS A 4 -14.66 8.93 10.42
N ARG A 5 -14.87 9.25 11.68
CA ARG A 5 -13.91 9.01 12.75
C ARG A 5 -14.65 8.47 13.97
N PHE A 6 -14.20 7.32 14.46
CA PHE A 6 -14.74 6.67 15.63
C PHE A 6 -13.68 6.65 16.73
N LEU A 7 -14.03 7.19 17.89
CA LEU A 7 -13.16 7.18 19.06
C LEU A 7 -13.67 6.14 20.05
N TYR A 8 -13.00 5.00 20.14
CA TYR A 8 -13.31 3.95 21.11
C TYR A 8 -12.45 4.18 22.36
N SER A 9 -12.89 5.10 23.23
CA SER A 9 -12.09 5.58 24.37
C SER A 9 -11.72 4.49 25.35
N ASP A 10 -12.55 3.45 25.51
CA ASP A 10 -12.28 2.27 26.35
C ASP A 10 -11.19 1.34 25.76
N LEU A 11 -10.88 1.48 24.48
CA LEU A 11 -9.83 0.76 23.77
C LEU A 11 -8.62 1.65 23.47
N ALA A 12 -8.67 2.93 23.84
CA ALA A 12 -7.71 3.94 23.41
C ALA A 12 -7.49 3.91 21.88
N ALA A 13 -8.54 3.66 21.08
CA ALA A 13 -8.45 3.50 19.64
C ALA A 13 -9.11 4.69 18.91
N ASP A 14 -8.35 5.27 17.98
CA ASP A 14 -8.76 6.28 17.02
C ASP A 14 -8.86 5.61 15.63
N VAL A 15 -10.10 5.52 15.13
CA VAL A 15 -10.41 4.85 13.86
C VAL A 15 -10.83 5.89 12.84
N GLN A 16 -10.01 6.09 11.83
CA GLN A 16 -10.32 6.96 10.71
C GLN A 16 -10.78 6.11 9.52
N VAL A 17 -11.88 6.52 8.88
CA VAL A 17 -12.50 5.77 7.78
C VAL A 17 -12.85 6.71 6.64
N THR A 18 -12.55 6.31 5.42
CA THR A 18 -13.07 6.92 4.20
C THR A 18 -13.98 5.91 3.50
N VAL A 19 -15.19 6.32 3.16
CA VAL A 19 -16.14 5.53 2.38
C VAL A 19 -16.36 6.20 1.04
N PHE A 20 -16.12 5.46 -0.03
CA PHE A 20 -16.51 5.83 -1.38
C PHE A 20 -17.86 5.20 -1.71
N SER A 21 -18.80 6.02 -2.14
CA SER A 21 -20.11 5.60 -2.65
C SER A 21 -20.28 6.14 -4.06
N PRO A 22 -20.36 5.29 -5.08
CA PRO A 22 -20.63 5.75 -6.44
C PRO A 22 -22.06 6.29 -6.56
N GLU A 23 -22.36 6.95 -7.65
CA GLU A 23 -23.72 7.34 -7.98
C GLU A 23 -24.59 6.09 -8.27
N GLY A 24 -25.83 6.09 -7.82
CA GLY A 24 -26.76 4.97 -7.98
C GLY A 24 -26.46 3.76 -7.09
N ASP A 25 -26.69 2.55 -7.60
CA ASP A 25 -26.59 1.29 -6.88
C ASP A 25 -25.21 0.59 -7.01
N GLY A 26 -24.15 1.35 -7.32
CA GLY A 26 -22.80 0.80 -7.49
C GLY A 26 -22.20 0.29 -6.18
N VAL A 27 -21.19 -0.56 -6.30
CA VAL A 27 -20.47 -1.18 -5.18
C VAL A 27 -19.73 -0.11 -4.36
N LYS A 28 -19.97 -0.08 -3.05
CA LYS A 28 -19.23 0.81 -2.14
C LYS A 28 -17.92 0.17 -1.72
N GLU A 29 -16.96 1.02 -1.38
CA GLU A 29 -15.69 0.59 -0.81
C GLU A 29 -15.24 1.52 0.31
N ALA A 30 -14.46 1.00 1.25
CA ALA A 30 -13.96 1.78 2.37
C ALA A 30 -12.53 1.42 2.73
N HIS A 31 -11.77 2.44 3.13
CA HIS A 31 -10.47 2.26 3.76
C HIS A 31 -10.54 2.75 5.20
N ALA A 32 -9.95 2.00 6.10
CA ALA A 32 -9.86 2.36 7.50
C ALA A 32 -8.43 2.26 8.02
N ILE A 33 -8.07 3.14 8.93
CA ILE A 33 -6.83 3.06 9.71
C ILE A 33 -7.20 3.14 11.18
N ILE A 34 -6.72 2.16 11.96
CA ILE A 34 -6.84 2.13 13.41
C ILE A 34 -5.47 2.46 14.00
N ASN A 35 -5.40 3.60 14.66
CA ASN A 35 -4.29 3.99 15.50
C ASN A 35 -4.71 3.86 16.98
N LEU A 36 -3.82 3.37 17.83
CA LEU A 36 -4.02 3.46 19.28
C LEU A 36 -3.44 4.77 19.81
N GLU A 37 -4.01 5.28 20.88
CA GLU A 37 -3.40 6.35 21.66
C GLU A 37 -2.16 5.80 22.41
N PRO A 38 -1.13 6.62 22.63
CA PRO A 38 0.06 6.23 23.37
C PRO A 38 -0.31 5.65 24.75
N THR A 39 0.17 4.44 25.03
CA THR A 39 -0.12 3.71 26.27
C THR A 39 1.11 2.97 26.76
N GLN A 40 1.15 2.64 28.06
CA GLN A 40 2.15 1.78 28.66
C GLN A 40 1.78 0.28 28.59
N ASP A 41 0.68 -0.05 27.94
CA ASP A 41 0.20 -1.42 27.84
C ASP A 41 1.16 -2.33 27.08
N SER A 42 1.15 -3.60 27.50
CA SER A 42 1.90 -4.64 26.79
C SER A 42 1.31 -4.89 25.38
N PHE A 43 2.10 -5.48 24.49
CA PHE A 43 1.62 -5.83 23.15
C PHE A 43 0.34 -6.68 23.15
N PRO A 44 0.17 -7.74 23.98
CA PRO A 44 -1.08 -8.51 24.02
C PRO A 44 -2.32 -7.67 24.33
N ILE A 45 -2.21 -6.66 25.18
CA ILE A 45 -3.33 -5.76 25.51
C ILE A 45 -3.63 -4.85 24.30
N GLN A 46 -2.61 -4.22 23.73
CA GLN A 46 -2.78 -3.40 22.52
C GLN A 46 -3.35 -4.20 21.35
N LEU A 47 -2.92 -5.43 21.16
CA LEU A 47 -3.44 -6.35 20.14
C LEU A 47 -4.92 -6.67 20.37
N GLN A 48 -5.32 -6.91 21.63
CA GLN A 48 -6.72 -7.12 21.97
C GLN A 48 -7.56 -5.88 21.68
N HIS A 49 -7.07 -4.67 21.97
CA HIS A 49 -7.74 -3.42 21.64
C HIS A 49 -7.94 -3.26 20.12
N ILE A 50 -6.91 -3.58 19.32
CA ILE A 50 -7.04 -3.57 17.85
C ILE A 50 -8.12 -4.55 17.39
N TYR A 51 -8.10 -5.80 17.85
CA TYR A 51 -9.11 -6.80 17.44
C TYR A 51 -10.54 -6.43 17.85
N GLU A 52 -10.70 -5.83 19.00
CA GLU A 52 -12.00 -5.34 19.46
C GLU A 52 -12.45 -4.12 18.62
N ALA A 53 -11.52 -3.21 18.29
CA ALA A 53 -11.79 -2.07 17.42
C ALA A 53 -12.17 -2.51 16.00
N GLU A 54 -11.46 -3.50 15.41
CA GLU A 54 -11.82 -4.14 14.13
C GLU A 54 -13.24 -4.72 14.18
N SER A 55 -13.57 -5.42 15.26
CA SER A 55 -14.88 -6.05 15.45
C SER A 55 -16.01 -4.99 15.54
N ARG A 56 -15.80 -3.91 16.30
CA ARG A 56 -16.78 -2.81 16.40
C ARG A 56 -16.93 -2.09 15.08
N LEU A 57 -15.84 -1.82 14.40
CA LEU A 57 -15.83 -1.13 13.10
C LEU A 57 -16.71 -1.85 12.07
N ALA A 58 -16.68 -3.18 12.03
CA ALA A 58 -17.52 -3.98 11.12
C ALA A 58 -19.03 -3.81 11.36
N HIS A 59 -19.43 -3.26 12.51
CA HIS A 59 -20.84 -3.00 12.86
C HIS A 59 -21.22 -1.52 12.78
N GLU A 60 -20.27 -0.65 12.40
CA GLU A 60 -20.54 0.79 12.28
C GLU A 60 -21.39 1.12 11.03
N PRO A 61 -22.25 2.14 11.09
CA PRO A 61 -23.11 2.51 9.98
C PRO A 61 -22.33 2.80 8.69
N GLY A 62 -22.68 2.08 7.62
CA GLY A 62 -22.04 2.19 6.30
C GLY A 62 -20.89 1.22 6.09
N LEU A 63 -20.60 0.34 7.08
CA LEU A 63 -19.63 -0.75 6.95
C LEU A 63 -20.24 -2.13 7.18
N THR A 64 -21.46 -2.21 7.72
CA THR A 64 -22.15 -3.45 8.12
C THR A 64 -22.39 -4.43 6.97
N ASP A 65 -22.46 -3.94 5.74
CA ASP A 65 -22.67 -4.71 4.51
C ASP A 65 -21.40 -4.83 3.64
N MET A 66 -20.25 -4.48 4.22
CA MET A 66 -18.97 -4.57 3.55
C MET A 66 -18.15 -5.78 4.02
N THR A 67 -17.41 -6.35 3.11
CA THR A 67 -16.49 -7.46 3.38
C THR A 67 -15.05 -6.93 3.47
N LEU A 68 -14.33 -7.29 4.55
CA LEU A 68 -12.92 -7.03 4.68
C LEU A 68 -12.15 -7.89 3.66
N VAL A 69 -11.44 -7.26 2.74
CA VAL A 69 -10.71 -7.94 1.66
C VAL A 69 -9.19 -7.91 1.84
N GLN A 70 -8.68 -6.86 2.46
CA GLN A 70 -7.25 -6.73 2.77
C GLN A 70 -7.01 -6.00 4.08
N LYS A 71 -5.94 -6.38 4.79
CA LYS A 71 -5.40 -5.62 5.92
C LYS A 71 -3.89 -5.75 6.03
N ARG A 72 -3.28 -4.73 6.63
CA ARG A 72 -1.85 -4.69 6.93
C ARG A 72 -1.62 -4.23 8.36
N TYR A 73 -0.98 -5.09 9.15
CA TYR A 73 -0.54 -4.75 10.50
C TYR A 73 0.88 -4.18 10.46
N PHE A 74 1.04 -3.03 11.09
CA PHE A 74 2.32 -2.37 11.33
C PHE A 74 2.74 -2.66 12.76
N LEU A 75 3.82 -3.41 12.95
CA LEU A 75 4.28 -3.86 14.26
C LEU A 75 5.58 -3.18 14.67
N SER A 76 5.76 -2.98 15.98
CA SER A 76 7.00 -2.45 16.54
C SER A 76 8.12 -3.49 16.57
N ASP A 77 7.79 -4.78 16.71
CA ASP A 77 8.73 -5.92 16.78
C ASP A 77 8.04 -7.18 16.27
N ALA A 78 8.02 -7.36 14.94
CA ALA A 78 7.27 -8.43 14.31
C ALA A 78 7.75 -9.84 14.72
N MET A 79 9.07 -10.01 14.93
CA MET A 79 9.64 -11.31 15.33
C MET A 79 9.09 -11.81 16.67
N ASN A 80 8.96 -10.91 17.63
CA ASN A 80 8.45 -11.22 18.96
C ASN A 80 6.92 -11.30 19.01
N GLN A 81 6.25 -10.51 18.15
CA GLN A 81 4.82 -10.23 18.26
C GLN A 81 3.94 -11.15 17.41
N VAL A 82 4.42 -11.59 16.24
CA VAL A 82 3.60 -12.33 15.27
C VAL A 82 3.04 -13.64 15.83
N GLY A 83 3.78 -14.32 16.70
CA GLY A 83 3.33 -15.57 17.34
C GLY A 83 2.12 -15.41 18.26
N LEU A 84 1.77 -14.19 18.66
CA LEU A 84 0.62 -13.86 19.49
C LEU A 84 -0.62 -13.46 18.65
N MET A 85 -0.44 -13.27 17.34
CA MET A 85 -1.52 -12.84 16.46
C MET A 85 -2.39 -14.01 15.98
N ARG A 86 -3.66 -13.74 15.74
CA ARG A 86 -4.59 -14.73 15.14
C ARG A 86 -4.20 -14.96 13.67
N GLN A 87 -4.31 -16.22 13.25
CA GLN A 87 -3.91 -16.64 11.90
C GLN A 87 -5.15 -17.12 11.14
N ASN A 88 -6.22 -16.52 10.98
CA ASN A 88 -7.34 -17.11 10.20
C ASN A 88 -8.41 -16.12 9.72
N ASP A 89 -8.01 -15.02 9.13
CA ASP A 89 -8.98 -14.20 8.42
C ASP A 89 -9.08 -14.61 6.96
N LEU A 90 -10.29 -14.69 6.43
CA LEU A 90 -10.52 -14.85 5.00
C LEU A 90 -10.36 -13.47 4.31
N CYS A 91 -9.17 -12.91 4.40
CA CYS A 91 -8.76 -11.69 3.72
C CYS A 91 -7.24 -11.72 3.46
N ALA A 92 -6.77 -10.86 2.58
CA ALA A 92 -5.34 -10.69 2.35
C ALA A 92 -4.70 -9.97 3.54
N CYS A 93 -4.10 -10.73 4.47
CA CYS A 93 -3.51 -10.20 5.69
C CYS A 93 -1.98 -10.19 5.62
N SER A 94 -1.36 -9.02 5.72
CA SER A 94 0.09 -8.87 5.84
C SER A 94 0.49 -8.34 7.20
N VAL A 95 1.65 -8.79 7.68
CA VAL A 95 2.29 -8.32 8.92
C VAL A 95 3.68 -7.86 8.58
N ILE A 96 4.04 -6.67 9.01
CA ILE A 96 5.37 -6.11 8.76
C ILE A 96 5.87 -5.33 9.97
N GLN A 97 7.16 -5.45 10.28
CA GLN A 97 7.78 -4.57 11.26
C GLN A 97 8.07 -3.22 10.61
N GLN A 98 7.19 -2.31 10.85
CA GLN A 98 7.27 -0.88 10.57
C GLN A 98 6.61 -0.17 11.74
N PRO A 99 7.35 0.12 12.83
CA PRO A 99 6.78 0.64 14.06
C PRO A 99 5.92 1.88 13.85
N PRO A 100 4.66 1.92 14.35
CA PRO A 100 3.91 3.16 14.39
C PRO A 100 4.64 4.21 15.21
N LEU A 101 4.73 5.45 14.69
CA LEU A 101 5.49 6.52 15.34
C LEU A 101 4.67 7.35 16.33
N ASN A 102 3.49 6.88 16.69
CA ASN A 102 2.66 7.45 17.76
C ASN A 102 2.97 6.90 19.16
N GLY A 103 4.01 6.07 19.31
CA GLY A 103 4.41 5.46 20.58
C GLY A 103 3.71 4.15 20.93
N THR A 104 2.94 3.57 19.99
CA THR A 104 2.27 2.27 20.16
C THR A 104 3.03 1.13 19.51
N LYS A 105 2.63 -0.10 19.83
CA LYS A 105 3.30 -1.31 19.32
C LYS A 105 2.64 -1.88 18.07
N ILE A 106 1.47 -1.39 17.70
CA ILE A 106 0.66 -1.89 16.60
C ILE A 106 -0.26 -0.79 16.05
N GLY A 107 -0.41 -0.78 14.73
CA GLY A 107 -1.45 -0.08 13.99
C GLY A 107 -1.92 -0.96 12.84
N VAL A 108 -3.07 -0.67 12.25
CA VAL A 108 -3.61 -1.46 11.13
C VAL A 108 -4.28 -0.58 10.10
N TRP A 109 -4.03 -0.90 8.83
CA TRP A 109 -4.82 -0.44 7.69
C TRP A 109 -5.69 -1.57 7.18
N MET A 110 -6.94 -1.24 6.77
CA MET A 110 -7.97 -2.17 6.33
C MET A 110 -8.66 -1.66 5.07
N TYR A 111 -9.01 -2.57 4.15
CA TYR A 111 -9.77 -2.29 2.94
C TYR A 111 -11.00 -3.18 2.87
N PHE A 112 -12.15 -2.57 2.64
CA PHE A 112 -13.46 -3.21 2.59
C PHE A 112 -14.13 -2.95 1.24
N ILE A 113 -14.84 -3.95 0.74
CA ILE A 113 -15.66 -3.83 -0.49
C ILE A 113 -17.05 -4.45 -0.22
N GLN A 114 -18.10 -3.80 -0.71
CA GLN A 114 -19.47 -4.27 -0.63
C GLN A 114 -19.76 -5.32 -1.72
N ASN A 115 -20.67 -6.26 -1.44
CA ASN A 115 -21.20 -7.22 -2.42
C ASN A 115 -20.14 -8.04 -3.18
N VAL A 116 -19.09 -8.48 -2.51
CA VAL A 116 -18.03 -9.30 -3.08
C VAL A 116 -18.07 -10.73 -2.56
N GLN A 117 -17.54 -11.65 -3.36
CA GLN A 117 -17.23 -13.02 -2.94
C GLN A 117 -15.72 -13.12 -2.68
N VAL A 118 -15.36 -13.62 -1.51
CA VAL A 118 -13.95 -13.79 -1.12
C VAL A 118 -13.68 -15.28 -0.90
N HIS A 119 -12.63 -15.78 -1.54
CA HIS A 119 -12.17 -17.14 -1.32
C HIS A 119 -10.64 -17.20 -1.42
N LYS A 120 -10.06 -18.29 -0.92
CA LYS A 120 -8.63 -18.54 -1.02
C LYS A 120 -8.38 -19.67 -2.02
N THR A 121 -7.50 -19.42 -3.00
CA THR A 121 -7.00 -20.42 -3.94
C THR A 121 -5.49 -20.49 -3.82
N ASN A 122 -4.96 -21.63 -3.35
CA ASN A 122 -3.56 -21.75 -2.93
C ASN A 122 -3.21 -20.67 -1.89
N ASP A 123 -2.22 -19.81 -2.18
CA ASP A 123 -1.83 -18.68 -1.33
C ASP A 123 -2.35 -17.33 -1.82
N THR A 124 -3.31 -17.35 -2.75
CA THR A 124 -3.94 -16.14 -3.30
C THR A 124 -5.32 -15.95 -2.68
N ILE A 125 -5.59 -14.76 -2.15
CA ILE A 125 -6.94 -14.31 -1.83
C ILE A 125 -7.55 -13.75 -3.12
N VAL A 126 -8.68 -14.32 -3.51
CA VAL A 126 -9.44 -13.93 -4.70
C VAL A 126 -10.71 -13.24 -4.26
N VAL A 127 -10.92 -12.02 -4.75
CA VAL A 127 -12.13 -11.23 -4.52
C VAL A 127 -12.83 -11.03 -5.84
N GLU A 128 -14.06 -11.51 -5.95
CA GLU A 128 -14.82 -11.50 -7.20
C GLU A 128 -16.06 -10.62 -7.10
N HIS A 129 -16.25 -9.76 -8.08
CA HIS A 129 -17.49 -9.02 -8.33
C HIS A 129 -17.54 -8.49 -9.76
N ASN A 130 -18.73 -8.28 -10.30
CA ASN A 130 -18.99 -7.67 -11.62
C ASN A 130 -18.13 -8.21 -12.77
N GLY A 131 -17.65 -9.47 -12.67
CA GLY A 131 -16.80 -10.10 -13.68
C GLY A 131 -15.33 -9.71 -13.59
N TYR A 132 -14.92 -9.00 -12.54
CA TYR A 132 -13.53 -8.82 -12.16
C TYR A 132 -13.11 -9.82 -11.09
N LYS A 133 -11.81 -10.16 -11.07
CA LYS A 133 -11.16 -10.91 -10.00
C LYS A 133 -9.95 -10.12 -9.53
N HIS A 134 -9.98 -9.71 -8.28
CA HIS A 134 -8.85 -9.07 -7.59
C HIS A 134 -8.04 -10.14 -6.90
N LEU A 135 -6.77 -10.26 -7.24
CA LEU A 135 -5.87 -11.30 -6.75
C LEU A 135 -4.86 -10.66 -5.79
N TRP A 136 -4.87 -11.10 -4.55
CA TRP A 136 -3.98 -10.59 -3.52
C TRP A 136 -3.06 -11.68 -3.00
N ASN A 137 -1.75 -11.48 -3.15
CA ASN A 137 -0.71 -12.29 -2.53
C ASN A 137 0.11 -11.37 -1.64
N VAL A 138 -0.03 -11.51 -0.34
CA VAL A 138 0.62 -10.62 0.63
C VAL A 138 1.40 -11.41 1.68
N GLY A 139 2.45 -10.79 2.24
CA GLY A 139 3.26 -11.43 3.26
C GLY A 139 4.16 -12.57 2.74
N MET A 140 4.38 -12.65 1.42
CA MET A 140 5.23 -13.67 0.82
C MET A 140 6.69 -13.47 1.23
N THR A 141 7.34 -14.54 1.71
CA THR A 141 8.76 -14.56 2.10
C THR A 141 9.45 -15.81 1.57
N HIS A 142 10.77 -15.70 1.38
CA HIS A 142 11.62 -16.85 1.03
C HIS A 142 12.84 -16.93 1.98
N PRO A 143 13.26 -18.13 2.43
CA PRO A 143 14.26 -18.25 3.49
C PRO A 143 15.72 -18.21 3.02
N GLU A 144 15.99 -18.30 1.71
CA GLU A 144 17.34 -18.52 1.18
C GLU A 144 17.70 -17.53 0.07
N GLY A 145 19.00 -17.39 -0.23
CA GLY A 145 19.52 -16.68 -1.41
C GLY A 145 19.85 -15.20 -1.20
N GLY A 146 19.82 -14.70 0.04
CA GLY A 146 20.04 -13.26 0.29
C GLY A 146 18.99 -12.39 -0.40
N SER A 147 19.18 -11.07 -0.42
CA SER A 147 18.20 -10.14 -1.00
C SER A 147 17.92 -10.41 -2.48
N TYR A 148 18.97 -10.65 -3.29
CA TYR A 148 18.83 -10.97 -4.70
C TYR A 148 18.07 -12.29 -4.93
N GLY A 149 18.53 -13.39 -4.32
CA GLY A 149 17.93 -14.71 -4.53
C GLY A 149 16.51 -14.79 -3.98
N GLN A 150 16.24 -14.18 -2.81
CA GLN A 150 14.89 -14.10 -2.27
C GLN A 150 13.95 -13.35 -3.20
N THR A 151 14.38 -12.23 -3.79
CA THR A 151 13.56 -11.47 -4.74
C THR A 151 13.26 -12.28 -5.99
N ARG A 152 14.26 -12.96 -6.59
CA ARG A 152 14.06 -13.84 -7.74
C ARG A 152 13.03 -14.94 -7.42
N SER A 153 13.27 -15.69 -6.34
CA SER A 153 12.38 -16.79 -5.95
C SER A 153 10.96 -16.33 -5.64
N LEU A 154 10.80 -15.16 -5.01
CA LEU A 154 9.47 -14.60 -4.71
C LEU A 154 8.71 -14.21 -5.98
N LEU A 155 9.37 -13.61 -6.95
CA LEU A 155 8.76 -13.24 -8.23
C LEU A 155 8.43 -14.48 -9.06
N GLU A 156 9.34 -15.46 -9.16
CA GLU A 156 9.12 -16.74 -9.84
C GLU A 156 7.95 -17.53 -9.20
N ASN A 157 7.86 -17.57 -7.88
CA ASN A 157 6.72 -18.17 -7.18
C ASN A 157 5.41 -17.43 -7.48
N TYR A 158 5.46 -16.10 -7.53
CA TYR A 158 4.28 -15.30 -7.85
C TYR A 158 3.81 -15.53 -9.29
N GLU A 159 4.73 -15.63 -10.25
CA GLU A 159 4.41 -16.00 -11.63
C GLU A 159 3.68 -17.34 -11.71
N MET A 160 4.16 -18.37 -10.99
CA MET A 160 3.50 -19.67 -10.94
C MET A 160 2.08 -19.59 -10.33
N LEU A 161 1.88 -18.75 -9.30
CA LEU A 161 0.56 -18.54 -8.72
C LEU A 161 -0.40 -17.86 -9.71
N LEU A 162 0.07 -16.87 -10.47
CA LEU A 162 -0.73 -16.19 -11.49
C LEU A 162 -1.05 -17.12 -12.67
N ASP A 163 -0.06 -17.87 -13.17
CA ASP A 163 -0.25 -18.84 -14.26
C ASP A 163 -1.30 -19.88 -13.91
N GLY A 164 -1.27 -20.41 -12.67
CA GLY A 164 -2.27 -21.32 -12.13
C GLY A 164 -3.70 -20.76 -12.11
N LEU A 165 -3.85 -19.43 -12.18
CA LEU A 165 -5.14 -18.73 -12.25
C LEU A 165 -5.47 -18.25 -13.68
N GLY A 166 -4.59 -18.47 -14.65
CA GLY A 166 -4.73 -17.97 -16.02
C GLY A 166 -4.38 -16.50 -16.19
N ALA A 167 -3.52 -15.95 -15.31
CA ALA A 167 -3.03 -14.59 -15.33
C ALA A 167 -1.50 -14.56 -15.51
N ASN A 168 -0.93 -13.38 -15.75
CA ASN A 168 0.52 -13.18 -15.80
C ASN A 168 0.90 -11.84 -15.18
N ILE A 169 2.21 -11.67 -14.93
CA ILE A 169 2.68 -10.48 -14.22
C ILE A 169 2.56 -9.22 -15.08
N ALA A 170 2.83 -9.32 -16.38
CA ALA A 170 2.86 -8.18 -17.30
C ALA A 170 1.47 -7.59 -17.57
N ASP A 171 0.45 -8.44 -17.78
CA ASP A 171 -0.88 -7.98 -18.15
C ASP A 171 -1.80 -7.75 -16.93
N ASN A 172 -1.50 -8.38 -15.80
CA ASN A 172 -2.44 -8.43 -14.68
C ASN A 172 -1.91 -7.79 -13.38
N CYS A 173 -0.59 -7.77 -13.13
CA CYS A 173 -0.06 -7.22 -11.89
C CYS A 173 -0.15 -5.68 -11.91
N VAL A 174 -0.95 -5.13 -11.00
CA VAL A 174 -1.21 -3.69 -10.89
C VAL A 174 -0.27 -3.03 -9.87
N ARG A 175 0.08 -3.76 -8.81
CA ARG A 175 0.81 -3.20 -7.68
C ARG A 175 1.72 -4.22 -7.01
N THR A 176 2.92 -3.78 -6.61
CA THR A 176 3.84 -4.55 -5.76
C THR A 176 4.32 -3.74 -4.57
N TRP A 177 4.58 -4.42 -3.44
CA TRP A 177 5.25 -3.88 -2.25
C TRP A 177 6.44 -4.76 -1.91
N PHE A 178 7.64 -4.18 -1.94
CA PHE A 178 8.86 -4.83 -1.48
C PHE A 178 9.27 -4.24 -0.14
N TYR A 179 9.08 -5.01 0.93
CA TYR A 179 9.59 -4.67 2.24
C TYR A 179 10.97 -5.28 2.38
N VAL A 180 11.96 -4.42 2.62
CA VAL A 180 13.37 -4.80 2.60
C VAL A 180 13.96 -4.57 3.98
N ARG A 181 14.40 -5.66 4.65
CA ARG A 181 15.18 -5.55 5.88
C ARG A 181 16.49 -4.83 5.58
N ASP A 182 16.90 -3.87 6.43
CA ASP A 182 18.14 -3.12 6.26
C ASP A 182 18.28 -2.51 4.85
N VAL A 183 17.29 -1.74 4.44
CA VAL A 183 17.14 -1.20 3.08
C VAL A 183 18.41 -0.51 2.57
N ASP A 184 19.17 0.14 3.42
CA ASP A 184 20.41 0.84 3.03
C ASP A 184 21.48 -0.13 2.45
N PHE A 185 21.43 -1.41 2.82
CA PHE A 185 22.37 -2.44 2.38
C PHE A 185 21.76 -3.46 1.42
N GLN A 186 20.45 -3.73 1.54
CA GLN A 186 19.79 -4.83 0.82
C GLN A 186 18.99 -4.38 -0.39
N TYR A 187 18.79 -3.07 -0.61
CA TYR A 187 17.94 -2.56 -1.66
C TYR A 187 18.50 -2.81 -3.08
N THR A 188 19.78 -2.54 -3.29
CA THR A 188 20.40 -2.67 -4.61
C THR A 188 20.31 -4.09 -5.18
N PRO A 189 20.65 -5.19 -4.44
CA PRO A 189 20.47 -6.54 -4.95
C PRO A 189 19.02 -6.88 -5.28
N MET A 190 18.05 -6.40 -4.48
CA MET A 190 16.62 -6.57 -4.75
C MET A 190 16.23 -5.91 -6.08
N VAL A 191 16.66 -4.66 -6.31
CA VAL A 191 16.35 -3.92 -7.55
C VAL A 191 16.93 -4.62 -8.78
N VAL A 192 18.16 -5.15 -8.69
CA VAL A 192 18.78 -5.91 -9.80
C VAL A 192 17.96 -7.15 -10.12
N ALA A 193 17.61 -7.95 -9.10
CA ALA A 193 16.82 -9.16 -9.26
C ALA A 193 15.44 -8.87 -9.87
N ARG A 194 14.76 -7.82 -9.39
CA ARG A 194 13.48 -7.38 -9.94
C ARG A 194 13.57 -6.95 -11.39
N ARG A 195 14.59 -6.18 -11.74
CA ARG A 195 14.81 -5.72 -13.13
C ARG A 195 14.99 -6.91 -14.08
N GLU A 196 15.86 -7.84 -13.74
CA GLU A 196 16.11 -9.02 -14.56
C GLU A 196 14.83 -9.86 -14.74
N ASN A 197 14.09 -10.10 -13.67
CA ASN A 197 12.82 -10.81 -13.74
C ASN A 197 11.79 -10.07 -14.60
N PHE A 198 11.66 -8.75 -14.44
CA PHE A 198 10.72 -7.94 -15.21
C PHE A 198 11.08 -7.93 -16.71
N GLU A 199 12.37 -7.85 -17.05
CA GLU A 199 12.85 -7.96 -18.43
C GLU A 199 12.47 -9.33 -19.03
N ASP A 200 12.65 -10.43 -18.27
CA ASP A 200 12.24 -11.78 -18.67
C ASP A 200 10.72 -11.86 -18.94
N GLN A 201 9.91 -11.08 -18.23
CA GLN A 201 8.44 -10.99 -18.39
C GLN A 201 7.98 -9.94 -19.42
N GLY A 202 8.91 -9.30 -20.14
CA GLY A 202 8.59 -8.27 -21.13
C GLY A 202 8.22 -6.90 -20.56
N LEU A 203 8.44 -6.67 -19.26
CA LEU A 203 8.30 -5.39 -18.60
C LEU A 203 9.57 -4.56 -18.76
N THR A 204 9.55 -3.62 -19.69
CA THR A 204 10.71 -2.82 -20.10
C THR A 204 10.35 -1.34 -20.20
N LYS A 205 11.34 -0.48 -20.44
CA LYS A 205 11.11 0.95 -20.70
C LYS A 205 10.26 1.23 -21.95
N ASP A 206 10.21 0.27 -22.90
CA ASP A 206 9.49 0.40 -24.17
C ASP A 206 8.05 -0.18 -24.08
N THR A 207 7.74 -0.89 -23.01
CA THR A 207 6.40 -1.37 -22.65
C THR A 207 5.86 -0.57 -21.47
N HIS A 208 5.91 -1.14 -20.28
CA HIS A 208 5.55 -0.49 -19.00
C HIS A 208 6.24 -1.23 -17.86
N PHE A 209 6.21 -0.62 -16.67
CA PHE A 209 6.51 -1.28 -15.41
C PHE A 209 5.26 -1.36 -14.54
N ILE A 210 5.40 -1.82 -13.31
CA ILE A 210 4.32 -1.98 -12.35
C ILE A 210 4.46 -0.92 -11.25
N ALA A 211 3.35 -0.33 -10.80
CA ALA A 211 3.39 0.56 -9.64
C ALA A 211 3.95 -0.18 -8.41
N SER A 212 4.90 0.41 -7.71
CA SER A 212 5.66 -0.29 -6.66
C SER A 212 6.12 0.65 -5.55
N THR A 213 6.16 0.11 -4.32
CA THR A 213 6.88 0.70 -3.19
C THR A 213 7.98 -0.26 -2.75
N GLY A 214 9.22 0.23 -2.71
CA GLY A 214 10.36 -0.48 -2.16
C GLY A 214 10.90 0.26 -0.94
N ILE A 215 10.61 -0.24 0.26
CA ILE A 215 10.76 0.48 1.52
C ILE A 215 11.33 -0.41 2.62
N CYS A 216 11.94 0.16 3.65
CA CYS A 216 12.36 -0.62 4.81
C CYS A 216 11.17 -1.27 5.49
N GLY A 217 11.33 -2.54 5.83
CA GLY A 217 10.39 -3.30 6.62
C GLY A 217 10.99 -4.66 6.94
N THR A 218 10.91 -5.09 8.20
CA THR A 218 11.43 -6.39 8.59
C THR A 218 10.32 -7.42 8.56
N PRO A 219 10.44 -8.49 7.74
CA PRO A 219 9.51 -9.61 7.77
C PRO A 219 9.47 -10.29 9.14
N ALA A 220 8.34 -10.88 9.50
CA ALA A 220 8.19 -11.68 10.72
C ALA A 220 8.82 -13.09 10.57
N SER A 221 9.99 -13.18 9.95
CA SER A 221 10.74 -14.41 9.70
C SER A 221 12.23 -14.14 9.79
N GLN A 222 12.94 -14.93 10.62
CA GLN A 222 14.38 -14.72 10.87
C GLN A 222 15.23 -14.83 9.62
N LYS A 223 14.86 -15.68 8.66
CA LYS A 223 15.61 -15.92 7.43
C LYS A 223 15.24 -14.98 6.30
N ALA A 224 14.07 -14.33 6.36
CA ALA A 224 13.62 -13.47 5.30
C ALA A 224 14.24 -12.06 5.40
N ILE A 225 14.80 -11.61 4.29
CA ILE A 225 15.27 -10.24 4.07
C ILE A 225 14.20 -9.44 3.31
N ILE A 226 13.53 -10.12 2.39
CA ILE A 226 12.49 -9.54 1.53
C ILE A 226 11.13 -10.14 1.92
N GLN A 227 10.12 -9.27 2.02
CA GLN A 227 8.72 -9.65 1.98
C GLN A 227 8.07 -8.99 0.78
N LEU A 228 7.37 -9.78 -0.03
CA LEU A 228 6.64 -9.32 -1.21
C LEU A 228 5.14 -9.31 -0.93
N GLY A 229 4.49 -8.21 -1.30
CA GLY A 229 3.05 -8.10 -1.44
C GLY A 229 2.70 -7.74 -2.87
N THR A 230 1.62 -8.32 -3.42
CA THR A 230 1.19 -8.04 -4.78
C THR A 230 -0.33 -7.90 -4.85
N TYR A 231 -0.76 -7.13 -5.84
CA TYR A 231 -2.15 -7.03 -6.28
C TYR A 231 -2.20 -7.16 -7.79
N ALA A 232 -3.01 -8.09 -8.28
CA ALA A 232 -3.31 -8.26 -9.70
C ALA A 232 -4.82 -8.19 -9.95
N LEU A 233 -5.20 -7.84 -11.18
CA LEU A 233 -6.57 -7.74 -11.63
C LEU A 233 -6.77 -8.63 -12.85
N MET A 234 -7.89 -9.35 -12.90
CA MET A 234 -8.36 -10.11 -14.07
C MET A 234 -9.76 -9.66 -14.47
N GLY A 235 -10.09 -9.84 -15.73
CA GLY A 235 -11.39 -9.45 -16.31
C GLY A 235 -11.44 -8.02 -16.81
N GLN A 236 -10.33 -7.28 -16.71
CA GLN A 236 -10.14 -5.96 -17.29
C GLN A 236 -9.73 -6.06 -18.78
N ASP A 237 -10.05 -5.04 -19.54
CA ASP A 237 -9.47 -4.75 -20.85
C ASP A 237 -8.14 -4.00 -20.66
N LYS A 238 -7.22 -4.09 -21.63
CA LYS A 238 -5.90 -3.42 -21.55
C LYS A 238 -6.00 -1.92 -21.42
N GLU A 239 -6.99 -1.33 -22.06
CA GLU A 239 -7.27 0.11 -22.09
C GLU A 239 -7.75 0.66 -20.74
N GLN A 240 -8.16 -0.22 -19.80
CA GLN A 240 -8.54 0.17 -18.45
C GLN A 240 -7.34 0.54 -17.58
N LEU A 241 -6.14 0.07 -17.92
CA LEU A 241 -4.92 0.34 -17.15
C LEU A 241 -4.13 1.48 -17.76
N LYS A 242 -3.89 2.53 -16.97
CA LYS A 242 -3.04 3.66 -17.35
C LYS A 242 -1.89 3.82 -16.36
N HIS A 243 -0.66 3.87 -16.87
CA HIS A 243 0.53 4.06 -16.06
C HIS A 243 0.83 5.55 -15.88
N ILE A 244 0.94 5.97 -14.63
CA ILE A 244 1.13 7.37 -14.22
C ILE A 244 2.62 7.66 -14.09
N LYS A 245 3.10 8.73 -14.69
CA LYS A 245 4.53 9.06 -14.80
C LYS A 245 4.95 10.34 -14.06
N GLY A 246 4.07 11.35 -14.00
CA GLY A 246 4.36 12.64 -13.35
C GLY A 246 5.51 13.42 -13.97
N SER A 247 5.69 13.34 -15.30
CA SER A 247 6.89 13.77 -16.03
C SER A 247 7.27 15.26 -15.86
N SER A 248 6.36 16.11 -15.40
CA SER A 248 6.66 17.51 -15.09
C SER A 248 7.49 17.69 -13.82
N HIS A 249 7.36 16.78 -12.85
CA HIS A 249 7.97 16.85 -11.52
C HIS A 249 8.91 15.70 -11.21
N LEU A 250 8.76 14.58 -11.90
CA LEU A 250 9.44 13.31 -11.66
C LEU A 250 10.12 12.82 -12.94
N ASN A 251 11.32 12.28 -12.83
CA ASN A 251 11.98 11.62 -13.97
C ASN A 251 11.51 10.18 -14.14
N PRO A 252 11.65 9.61 -15.35
CA PRO A 252 11.45 8.19 -15.58
C PRO A 252 12.34 7.34 -14.66
N THR A 253 11.75 6.31 -14.05
CA THR A 253 12.43 5.52 -13.02
C THR A 253 13.64 4.75 -13.51
N HIS A 254 13.60 4.29 -14.77
CA HIS A 254 14.71 3.57 -15.40
C HIS A 254 15.98 4.41 -15.56
N GLU A 255 15.88 5.75 -15.61
CA GLU A 255 17.04 6.65 -15.74
C GLU A 255 17.98 6.60 -14.52
N TYR A 256 17.44 6.23 -13.34
CA TYR A 256 18.24 6.05 -12.13
C TYR A 256 18.29 4.60 -11.64
N GLY A 257 18.02 3.67 -12.57
CA GLY A 257 18.31 2.25 -12.40
C GLY A 257 17.25 1.44 -11.66
N VAL A 258 16.02 1.93 -11.51
CA VAL A 258 14.91 1.17 -10.92
C VAL A 258 13.78 0.96 -11.93
N THR A 259 13.01 -0.10 -11.74
CA THR A 259 11.98 -0.57 -12.67
C THR A 259 10.62 -0.58 -11.98
N PHE A 260 9.95 0.57 -11.96
CA PHE A 260 8.58 0.70 -11.47
C PHE A 260 7.88 1.91 -12.10
N GLU A 261 6.54 1.93 -12.11
CA GLU A 261 5.74 3.10 -12.45
C GLU A 261 5.43 3.93 -11.19
N ARG A 262 5.26 5.24 -11.37
CA ARG A 262 4.92 6.17 -10.28
C ARG A 262 3.52 5.94 -9.73
N GLY A 263 2.65 5.32 -10.51
CA GLY A 263 1.32 4.90 -10.13
C GLY A 263 0.63 4.18 -11.27
N THR A 264 -0.52 3.58 -10.95
CA THR A 264 -1.43 2.98 -11.92
C THR A 264 -2.84 3.49 -11.67
N ALA A 265 -3.51 3.95 -12.73
CA ALA A 265 -4.93 4.23 -12.75
C ALA A 265 -5.67 3.05 -13.38
N ILE A 266 -6.81 2.65 -12.79
CA ILE A 266 -7.69 1.61 -13.30
C ILE A 266 -9.05 2.24 -13.56
N HIS A 267 -9.46 2.29 -14.83
CA HIS A 267 -10.75 2.84 -15.24
C HIS A 267 -11.83 1.76 -15.19
N TYR A 268 -12.84 1.94 -14.37
CA TYR A 268 -14.07 1.14 -14.35
C TYR A 268 -15.22 1.96 -14.98
N GLY A 269 -16.36 1.33 -15.19
CA GLY A 269 -17.53 2.00 -15.75
C GLY A 269 -18.04 3.17 -14.92
N ASP A 270 -17.97 3.06 -13.59
CA ASP A 270 -18.51 4.00 -12.62
C ASP A 270 -17.45 4.78 -11.82
N ARG A 271 -16.18 4.40 -11.92
CA ARG A 271 -15.08 5.02 -11.14
C ARG A 271 -13.70 4.81 -11.77
N GLU A 272 -12.75 5.55 -11.23
CA GLU A 272 -11.32 5.34 -11.44
C GLU A 272 -10.64 5.07 -10.09
N HIS A 273 -9.82 4.02 -10.02
CA HIS A 273 -8.88 3.79 -8.93
C HIS A 273 -7.50 4.31 -9.32
N VAL A 274 -6.89 5.10 -8.45
CA VAL A 274 -5.54 5.63 -8.64
C VAL A 274 -4.65 5.17 -7.51
N ILE A 275 -3.70 4.31 -7.84
CA ILE A 275 -2.78 3.70 -6.87
C ILE A 275 -1.41 4.34 -7.05
N ILE A 276 -1.02 5.20 -6.12
CA ILE A 276 0.26 5.93 -6.15
C ILE A 276 1.34 5.11 -5.44
N SER A 277 2.45 4.91 -6.15
CA SER A 277 3.67 4.28 -5.63
C SER A 277 4.33 5.12 -4.54
N GLY A 278 5.21 4.51 -3.76
CA GLY A 278 6.06 5.24 -2.84
C GLY A 278 6.74 6.42 -3.54
N THR A 279 6.48 7.62 -3.04
CA THR A 279 6.91 8.89 -3.63
C THR A 279 7.60 9.73 -2.57
N ALA A 280 8.83 10.18 -2.87
CA ALA A 280 9.67 10.99 -1.99
C ALA A 280 9.96 12.38 -2.58
N SER A 281 10.79 13.16 -1.90
CA SER A 281 11.22 14.49 -2.32
C SER A 281 12.30 14.42 -3.41
N ILE A 282 11.88 14.33 -4.67
CA ILE A 282 12.72 14.22 -5.87
C ILE A 282 12.26 15.23 -6.92
N ASN A 283 13.15 15.63 -7.85
CA ASN A 283 12.80 16.45 -9.01
C ASN A 283 12.83 15.62 -10.32
N ASN A 284 12.51 16.27 -11.42
CA ASN A 284 12.50 15.66 -12.75
C ASN A 284 13.88 15.36 -13.37
N LYS A 285 14.95 15.59 -12.61
CA LYS A 285 16.32 15.18 -12.96
C LYS A 285 16.80 14.00 -12.10
N GLY A 286 15.94 13.47 -11.21
CA GLY A 286 16.29 12.39 -10.30
C GLY A 286 17.10 12.85 -9.07
N GLU A 287 17.18 14.15 -8.82
CA GLU A 287 17.94 14.74 -7.70
C GLU A 287 17.05 14.82 -6.46
N VAL A 288 17.64 14.50 -5.29
CA VAL A 288 16.98 14.66 -3.99
C VAL A 288 16.83 16.16 -3.71
N MET A 289 15.60 16.58 -3.43
CA MET A 289 15.32 17.97 -3.06
C MET A 289 15.38 18.14 -1.55
N TYR A 290 15.95 19.25 -1.12
CA TYR A 290 16.04 19.69 0.29
C TYR A 290 16.69 18.66 1.24
N PRO A 291 17.93 18.17 0.98
CA PRO A 291 18.60 17.21 1.85
C PRO A 291 18.69 17.71 3.30
N GLY A 292 18.30 16.86 4.27
CA GLY A 292 18.34 17.16 5.69
C GLY A 292 17.22 18.07 6.22
N ASP A 293 16.27 18.49 5.38
CA ASP A 293 15.15 19.37 5.77
C ASP A 293 13.83 18.60 5.64
N ILE A 294 13.35 18.03 6.75
CA ILE A 294 12.15 17.18 6.76
C ILE A 294 10.88 17.95 6.38
N GLU A 295 10.76 19.22 6.81
CA GLU A 295 9.58 20.01 6.48
C GLU A 295 9.50 20.28 4.98
N LYS A 296 10.58 20.75 4.35
CA LYS A 296 10.62 20.99 2.91
C LYS A 296 10.52 19.68 2.10
N GLN A 297 11.10 18.59 2.58
CA GLN A 297 10.93 17.28 1.92
C GLN A 297 9.46 16.82 1.97
N THR A 298 8.76 17.02 3.08
CA THR A 298 7.33 16.70 3.19
C THR A 298 6.51 17.54 2.20
N LEU A 299 6.73 18.83 2.11
CA LEU A 299 6.01 19.69 1.17
C LEU A 299 6.29 19.31 -0.29
N ARG A 300 7.56 19.04 -0.64
CA ARG A 300 7.94 18.61 -1.99
C ARG A 300 7.35 17.23 -2.35
N MET A 301 7.34 16.31 -1.42
CA MET A 301 6.69 15.02 -1.58
C MET A 301 5.20 15.18 -1.90
N TRP A 302 4.48 16.08 -1.22
CA TRP A 302 3.08 16.38 -1.54
C TRP A 302 2.90 16.98 -2.93
N GLU A 303 3.76 17.92 -3.36
CA GLU A 303 3.73 18.47 -4.72
C GLU A 303 3.89 17.35 -5.77
N ASN A 304 4.78 16.40 -5.53
CA ASN A 304 5.00 15.26 -6.39
C ASN A 304 3.74 14.36 -6.46
N VAL A 305 3.16 14.02 -5.30
CA VAL A 305 1.94 13.20 -5.24
C VAL A 305 0.75 13.91 -5.88
N GLU A 306 0.58 15.21 -5.63
CA GLU A 306 -0.48 16.01 -6.27
C GLU A 306 -0.34 16.02 -7.80
N THR A 307 0.89 16.10 -8.31
CA THR A 307 1.15 16.00 -9.75
C THR A 307 0.74 14.64 -10.32
N LEU A 308 1.02 13.55 -9.59
CA LEU A 308 0.62 12.20 -10.01
C LEU A 308 -0.91 12.04 -9.98
N LEU A 309 -1.57 12.52 -8.95
CA LEU A 309 -3.03 12.51 -8.85
C LEU A 309 -3.67 13.32 -9.99
N ASN A 310 -3.14 14.52 -10.26
CA ASN A 310 -3.64 15.40 -11.33
C ASN A 310 -3.48 14.77 -12.73
N GLU A 311 -2.44 13.96 -12.98
CA GLU A 311 -2.29 13.22 -14.24
C GLU A 311 -3.44 12.22 -14.46
N ALA A 312 -4.02 11.71 -13.38
CA ALA A 312 -5.20 10.87 -13.35
C ALA A 312 -6.48 11.68 -13.08
N SER A 313 -6.47 13.01 -13.26
CA SER A 313 -7.61 13.89 -13.00
C SER A 313 -8.18 13.78 -11.56
N CYS A 314 -7.42 13.26 -10.62
CA CYS A 314 -7.71 13.20 -9.19
C CYS A 314 -7.03 14.32 -8.41
N THR A 315 -7.49 14.55 -7.20
CA THR A 315 -6.91 15.48 -6.23
C THR A 315 -6.74 14.80 -4.88
N PHE A 316 -6.21 15.49 -3.89
CA PHE A 316 -6.19 14.95 -2.52
C PHE A 316 -7.59 14.73 -1.93
N ASP A 317 -8.63 15.38 -2.43
CA ASP A 317 -10.02 15.17 -1.99
C ASP A 317 -10.58 13.79 -2.43
N ASP A 318 -9.92 13.13 -3.38
CA ASP A 318 -10.27 11.79 -3.84
C ASP A 318 -9.47 10.69 -3.10
N VAL A 319 -8.54 11.06 -2.20
CA VAL A 319 -7.67 10.10 -1.51
C VAL A 319 -8.42 9.38 -0.40
N MET A 320 -8.38 8.05 -0.45
CA MET A 320 -9.03 7.15 0.51
C MET A 320 -8.17 6.87 1.75
N GLN A 321 -6.84 6.80 1.58
CA GLN A 321 -5.90 6.49 2.66
C GLN A 321 -4.47 6.91 2.30
N ILE A 322 -3.63 7.15 3.31
CA ILE A 322 -2.22 7.49 3.17
C ILE A 322 -1.39 6.64 4.14
N ILE A 323 -0.29 6.05 3.63
CA ILE A 323 0.74 5.43 4.47
C ILE A 323 2.01 6.26 4.31
N VAL A 324 2.56 6.69 5.44
CA VAL A 324 3.75 7.55 5.52
C VAL A 324 4.91 6.77 6.12
N TYR A 325 6.01 6.78 5.42
CA TYR A 325 7.26 6.14 5.79
C TYR A 325 8.28 7.19 6.19
N LEU A 326 8.74 7.16 7.41
CA LEU A 326 9.66 8.13 7.98
C LEU A 326 10.98 7.45 8.34
N ARG A 327 12.10 8.07 7.95
CA ARG A 327 13.43 7.51 8.18
C ARG A 327 13.90 7.70 9.63
N ASP A 328 13.60 8.84 10.25
CA ASP A 328 14.05 9.21 11.59
C ASP A 328 12.85 9.50 12.49
N ILE A 329 12.79 8.81 13.63
CA ILE A 329 11.75 9.02 14.64
C ILE A 329 11.71 10.46 15.16
N SER A 330 12.85 11.15 15.19
CA SER A 330 12.96 12.52 15.68
C SER A 330 12.16 13.53 14.85
N ASP A 331 11.88 13.19 13.58
CA ASP A 331 11.10 14.02 12.67
C ASP A 331 9.58 13.84 12.83
N CYS A 332 9.14 12.86 13.61
CA CYS A 332 7.74 12.46 13.69
C CYS A 332 6.79 13.60 14.09
N GLN A 333 7.15 14.41 15.08
CA GLN A 333 6.28 15.49 15.57
C GLN A 333 6.06 16.60 14.53
N ILE A 334 7.10 16.91 13.75
CA ILE A 334 7.01 17.89 12.65
C ILE A 334 6.08 17.36 11.58
N VAL A 335 6.32 16.12 11.13
CA VAL A 335 5.54 15.48 10.08
C VAL A 335 4.08 15.31 10.52
N LYS A 336 3.84 14.81 11.74
CA LYS A 336 2.49 14.68 12.29
C LYS A 336 1.73 16.01 12.27
N SER A 337 2.37 17.10 12.72
CA SER A 337 1.75 18.43 12.73
C SER A 337 1.41 18.94 11.33
N LEU A 338 2.21 18.58 10.32
CA LEU A 338 1.96 18.92 8.92
C LEU A 338 0.76 18.12 8.38
N PHE A 339 0.71 16.81 8.66
CA PHE A 339 -0.39 15.92 8.21
C PHE A 339 -1.70 16.24 8.90
N ASP A 340 -1.72 16.51 10.20
CA ASP A 340 -2.92 16.93 10.95
C ASP A 340 -3.55 18.20 10.33
N ARG A 341 -2.75 19.12 9.81
CA ARG A 341 -3.24 20.36 9.17
C ARG A 341 -3.68 20.15 7.72
N LYS A 342 -2.94 19.35 6.94
CA LYS A 342 -3.19 19.16 5.51
C LYS A 342 -4.30 18.15 5.26
N PHE A 343 -4.35 17.06 6.05
CA PHE A 343 -5.22 15.92 5.86
C PHE A 343 -6.01 15.56 7.14
N PRO A 344 -6.83 16.48 7.68
CA PRO A 344 -7.50 16.26 8.97
C PRO A 344 -8.57 15.15 8.93
N GLN A 345 -9.03 14.77 7.73
CA GLN A 345 -10.11 13.81 7.55
C GLN A 345 -9.64 12.48 6.93
N ILE A 346 -8.64 12.53 6.04
CA ILE A 346 -8.14 11.33 5.35
C ILE A 346 -7.46 10.40 6.36
N PRO A 347 -7.78 9.09 6.36
CA PRO A 347 -7.05 8.12 7.17
C PRO A 347 -5.56 8.08 6.82
N TRP A 348 -4.70 8.23 7.82
CA TRP A 348 -3.26 8.09 7.62
C TRP A 348 -2.56 7.46 8.82
N ILE A 349 -1.43 6.82 8.55
CA ILE A 349 -0.52 6.28 9.56
C ILE A 349 0.92 6.66 9.22
N ILE A 350 1.70 7.06 10.24
CA ILE A 350 3.14 7.31 10.11
C ILE A 350 3.89 6.15 10.76
N THR A 351 4.79 5.53 10.01
CA THR A 351 5.58 4.39 10.46
C THR A 351 7.08 4.66 10.33
N LEU A 352 7.88 4.05 11.22
CA LEU A 352 9.33 4.04 11.08
C LEU A 352 9.73 3.07 9.98
N ALA A 353 10.13 3.60 8.86
CA ALA A 353 10.56 2.84 7.70
C ALA A 353 11.54 3.67 6.86
N PRO A 354 12.86 3.50 7.04
CA PRO A 354 13.87 4.15 6.23
C PRO A 354 13.58 4.01 4.73
N VAL A 355 13.65 5.13 4.04
CA VAL A 355 13.47 5.20 2.59
C VAL A 355 14.71 4.65 1.88
N CYS A 356 14.56 4.11 0.69
CA CYS A 356 15.59 3.37 -0.04
C CYS A 356 16.86 4.16 -0.43
N ARG A 357 16.86 5.47 -0.25
CA ARG A 357 18.06 6.33 -0.36
C ARG A 357 18.25 7.13 0.93
N PRO A 358 19.48 7.22 1.47
CA PRO A 358 19.73 7.88 2.77
C PRO A 358 19.33 9.35 2.85
N GLN A 359 19.35 10.07 1.72
CA GLN A 359 18.98 11.48 1.68
C GLN A 359 17.46 11.73 1.67
N TRP A 360 16.62 10.72 1.41
CA TRP A 360 15.19 10.81 1.53
C TRP A 360 14.77 10.54 2.97
N LEU A 361 14.21 11.55 3.62
CA LEU A 361 13.79 11.50 5.02
C LEU A 361 12.37 10.95 5.16
N ILE A 362 11.55 11.10 4.10
CA ILE A 362 10.15 10.74 4.09
C ILE A 362 9.71 10.25 2.71
N GLU A 363 8.77 9.30 2.71
CA GLU A 363 8.08 8.80 1.54
C GLU A 363 6.60 8.56 1.89
N MET A 364 5.68 8.69 0.95
CA MET A 364 4.29 8.30 1.13
C MET A 364 3.76 7.52 -0.07
N GLU A 365 2.78 6.66 0.20
CA GLU A 365 1.91 6.05 -0.80
C GLU A 365 0.46 6.34 -0.46
N CYS A 366 -0.40 6.36 -1.46
CA CYS A 366 -1.84 6.55 -1.27
C CYS A 366 -2.66 5.84 -2.34
N VAL A 367 -3.94 5.67 -2.05
CA VAL A 367 -4.97 5.23 -3.00
C VAL A 367 -6.03 6.31 -3.08
N ALA A 368 -6.40 6.71 -4.29
CA ALA A 368 -7.52 7.60 -4.55
C ALA A 368 -8.60 6.88 -5.37
N VAL A 369 -9.85 7.28 -5.16
CA VAL A 369 -11.01 6.78 -5.91
C VAL A 369 -11.90 7.95 -6.29
N LYS A 370 -12.24 8.04 -7.56
CA LYS A 370 -13.07 9.11 -8.10
C LYS A 370 -14.22 8.54 -8.93
N CYS A 371 -15.41 9.15 -8.83
CA CYS A 371 -16.51 8.84 -9.74
C CYS A 371 -16.13 9.19 -11.17
N GLU A 372 -16.37 8.26 -12.08
CA GLU A 372 -16.24 8.45 -13.53
C GLU A 372 -17.43 7.82 -14.25
N ASN A 373 -17.59 8.18 -15.51
CA ASN A 373 -18.58 7.58 -16.40
C ASN A 373 -17.89 7.08 -17.67
N ASN A 374 -17.48 5.80 -17.63
CA ASN A 374 -16.81 5.12 -18.73
C ASN A 374 -17.70 3.95 -19.23
N PRO A 375 -18.79 4.22 -19.99
CA PRO A 375 -19.80 3.21 -20.33
C PRO A 375 -19.27 2.05 -21.20
N GLN A 376 -18.06 2.19 -21.75
CA GLN A 376 -17.37 1.11 -22.47
C GLN A 376 -16.84 0.00 -21.55
N PHE A 377 -16.67 0.27 -20.23
CA PHE A 377 -16.17 -0.68 -19.27
C PHE A 377 -17.27 -1.14 -18.31
N LYS A 378 -17.08 -2.29 -17.70
CA LYS A 378 -17.94 -2.74 -16.60
C LYS A 378 -17.73 -1.85 -15.36
N ASN A 379 -18.76 -1.67 -14.58
CA ASN A 379 -18.65 -1.03 -13.26
C ASN A 379 -17.77 -1.88 -12.33
N PHE A 380 -17.13 -1.16 -11.38
CA PHE A 380 -16.40 -1.81 -10.29
C PHE A 380 -17.33 -2.65 -9.43
#